data_48477f3d46d935efcdaa42d86cd01e74
#
_entry.id   48477f3d46d935efcdaa42d86cd01e74
#
_cell.length_a   1.000
_cell.length_b   1.000
_cell.length_c   1.000
_cell.angle_alpha   90.00
_cell.angle_beta   90.00
_cell.angle_gamma   90.00
#
_symmetry.space_group_name_H-M   'P 1'
#
loop_
_entity.id
_entity.type
_entity.pdbx_description
1 polymer ?
#
loop_
_entity_poly.entity_id
_entity_poly.type
_entity_poly.pdbx_seq_one_letter_code
_entity_poly.pdbx_strand_id
1 'polypeptide(L)'
;MNEMTIRLERNGAAAVPSGQLLLGYAGNRGNYRLRIEQRGEWKGLTVCAHWHTPGASAATLVESGFLTVPAAVTAVPGVGCITFEGTDGSRTVTSADVRCKVCANSGTAEGTMPAPATPAWEALVGLLGTGGITTAEKQALLAILRLLAAGNDAAMAACDRLEVLWGITQPEKPNQPTDTAFAVLGQAVLGKMILGRNK
;
A
#
# COMPACT_ATOMS: atom_id res chain seq x y z
N MET A 1 12.30 -8.44 6.02
CA MET A 1 11.57 -9.34 5.11
C MET A 1 12.26 -10.69 5.15
N ASN A 2 11.54 -11.76 5.42
CA ASN A 2 12.09 -13.12 5.48
C ASN A 2 12.33 -13.64 4.06
N GLU A 3 13.52 -14.22 3.83
CA GLU A 3 13.92 -14.75 2.53
C GLU A 3 14.01 -16.27 2.60
N MET A 4 13.45 -16.94 1.61
CA MET A 4 13.56 -18.39 1.44
C MET A 4 14.08 -18.68 0.04
N THR A 5 14.95 -19.66 -0.10
CA THR A 5 15.58 -19.98 -1.38
C THR A 5 14.94 -21.22 -2.00
N ILE A 6 14.59 -21.13 -3.28
CA ILE A 6 14.17 -22.24 -4.12
C ILE A 6 15.21 -22.40 -5.24
N ARG A 7 15.68 -23.62 -5.46
CA ARG A 7 16.61 -23.95 -6.54
C ARG A 7 15.86 -24.68 -7.65
N LEU A 8 15.87 -24.10 -8.83
CA LEU A 8 15.38 -24.73 -10.04
C LEU A 8 16.55 -25.47 -10.68
N GLU A 9 16.45 -26.79 -10.72
CA GLU A 9 17.52 -27.69 -11.11
C GLU A 9 17.17 -28.43 -12.42
N ARG A 10 18.06 -29.33 -12.87
CA ARG A 10 17.85 -30.10 -14.10
C ARG A 10 16.60 -30.99 -14.01
N ASN A 11 16.04 -31.29 -15.18
CA ASN A 11 14.86 -32.15 -15.34
C ASN A 11 13.61 -31.63 -14.62
N GLY A 12 13.46 -30.30 -14.53
CA GLY A 12 12.33 -29.67 -13.87
C GLY A 12 12.32 -29.84 -12.35
N ALA A 13 13.37 -30.34 -11.72
CA ALA A 13 13.44 -30.46 -10.27
C ALA A 13 13.44 -29.06 -9.62
N ALA A 14 12.66 -28.89 -8.54
CA ALA A 14 12.66 -27.69 -7.73
C ALA A 14 12.87 -28.08 -6.26
N ALA A 15 13.95 -27.59 -5.67
CA ALA A 15 14.39 -27.97 -4.34
C ALA A 15 14.22 -26.83 -3.34
N VAL A 16 13.63 -27.15 -2.20
CA VAL A 16 13.55 -26.28 -1.02
C VAL A 16 14.36 -26.93 0.10
N PRO A 17 15.29 -26.22 0.75
CA PRO A 17 16.18 -26.82 1.76
C PRO A 17 15.43 -27.51 2.92
N SER A 18 14.26 -27.03 3.29
CA SER A 18 13.40 -27.60 4.35
C SER A 18 12.39 -28.63 3.87
N GLY A 19 12.36 -28.93 2.57
CA GLY A 19 11.39 -29.86 1.95
C GLY A 19 9.97 -29.31 1.81
N GLN A 20 9.54 -28.36 2.61
CA GLN A 20 8.26 -27.65 2.49
C GLN A 20 8.46 -26.16 2.72
N LEU A 21 7.85 -25.36 1.86
CA LEU A 21 7.89 -23.91 1.95
C LEU A 21 6.83 -23.38 2.92
N LEU A 22 7.24 -22.69 3.97
CA LEU A 22 6.31 -22.00 4.88
C LEU A 22 6.14 -20.56 4.43
N LEU A 23 4.93 -20.22 3.97
CA LEU A 23 4.59 -18.87 3.49
C LEU A 23 4.12 -17.94 4.62
N GLY A 24 4.23 -18.38 5.86
CA GLY A 24 3.81 -17.64 7.04
C GLY A 24 2.37 -17.95 7.47
N TYR A 25 1.74 -16.99 8.09
CA TYR A 25 0.38 -17.12 8.63
C TYR A 25 -0.65 -16.45 7.73
N ALA A 26 -1.89 -16.91 7.80
CA ALA A 26 -3.00 -16.33 7.04
C ALA A 26 -3.12 -14.82 7.29
N GLY A 27 -3.37 -14.08 6.22
CA GLY A 27 -3.45 -12.63 6.24
C GLY A 27 -2.11 -11.88 6.23
N ASN A 28 -0.96 -12.56 6.35
CA ASN A 28 0.35 -11.92 6.22
C ASN A 28 0.59 -11.48 4.78
N ARG A 29 1.14 -10.28 4.60
CA ARG A 29 1.52 -9.75 3.29
C ARG A 29 2.83 -8.97 3.38
N GLY A 30 3.66 -9.06 2.33
CA GLY A 30 4.92 -8.32 2.26
C GLY A 30 6.03 -8.80 3.21
N ASN A 31 5.81 -9.87 3.98
CA ASN A 31 6.77 -10.38 4.97
C ASN A 31 7.75 -11.39 4.40
N TYR A 32 7.41 -12.03 3.27
CA TYR A 32 8.17 -13.11 2.68
C TYR A 32 8.47 -12.81 1.22
N ARG A 33 9.69 -13.11 0.81
CA ARG A 33 10.09 -13.19 -0.59
C ARG A 33 10.86 -14.49 -0.82
N LEU A 34 10.77 -14.99 -2.02
CA LEU A 34 11.49 -16.17 -2.45
C LEU A 34 12.65 -15.74 -3.32
N ARG A 35 13.84 -16.24 -3.02
CA ARG A 35 15.00 -16.17 -3.88
C ARG A 35 15.01 -17.37 -4.80
N ILE A 36 15.05 -17.16 -6.11
CA ILE A 36 15.01 -18.20 -7.11
C ILE A 36 16.40 -18.36 -7.71
N GLU A 37 17.02 -19.50 -7.46
CA GLU A 37 18.30 -19.89 -8.06
C GLU A 37 18.05 -20.74 -9.30
N GLN A 38 18.34 -20.18 -10.46
CA GLN A 38 18.20 -20.87 -11.75
C GLN A 38 19.48 -21.65 -12.08
N ARG A 39 19.38 -22.97 -12.24
CA ARG A 39 20.49 -23.86 -12.57
C ARG A 39 20.20 -24.69 -13.83
N GLY A 40 21.25 -25.19 -14.44
CA GLY A 40 21.14 -26.08 -15.62
C GLY A 40 20.34 -25.44 -16.75
N GLU A 41 19.27 -26.07 -17.15
CA GLU A 41 18.37 -25.67 -18.24
C GLU A 41 17.55 -24.41 -17.95
N TRP A 42 17.42 -24.03 -16.69
CA TRP A 42 16.69 -22.83 -16.25
C TRP A 42 17.47 -21.54 -16.45
N LYS A 43 18.77 -21.61 -16.69
CA LYS A 43 19.61 -20.43 -16.82
C LYS A 43 19.18 -19.57 -18.00
N GLY A 44 18.96 -18.29 -17.74
CA GLY A 44 18.61 -17.30 -18.74
C GLY A 44 17.15 -17.32 -19.20
N LEU A 45 16.31 -18.21 -18.61
CA LEU A 45 14.88 -18.21 -18.88
C LEU A 45 14.16 -17.13 -18.09
N THR A 46 13.12 -16.54 -18.67
CA THR A 46 12.12 -15.81 -17.93
C THR A 46 11.27 -16.80 -17.17
N VAL A 47 11.21 -16.67 -15.83
CA VAL A 47 10.52 -17.64 -14.97
C VAL A 47 9.24 -17.01 -14.39
N CYS A 48 8.16 -17.77 -14.48
CA CYS A 48 6.88 -17.49 -13.86
C CYS A 48 6.58 -18.54 -12.77
N ALA A 49 6.05 -18.12 -11.63
CA ALA A 49 5.54 -19.00 -10.60
C ALA A 49 4.01 -19.04 -10.63
N HIS A 50 3.47 -20.23 -10.75
CA HIS A 50 2.03 -20.50 -10.68
C HIS A 50 1.68 -21.00 -9.29
N TRP A 51 0.90 -20.22 -8.56
CA TRP A 51 0.48 -20.50 -7.19
C TRP A 51 -0.84 -21.23 -7.18
N HIS A 52 -0.90 -22.32 -6.43
CA HIS A 52 -2.11 -23.12 -6.20
C HIS A 52 -2.30 -23.29 -4.70
N THR A 53 -3.00 -22.37 -4.08
CA THR A 53 -3.29 -22.37 -2.64
C THR A 53 -4.78 -22.24 -2.39
N PRO A 54 -5.29 -22.59 -1.19
CA PRO A 54 -6.71 -22.38 -0.87
C PRO A 54 -7.18 -20.92 -1.01
N GLY A 55 -6.27 -19.97 -0.83
CA GLY A 55 -6.59 -18.54 -0.95
C GLY A 55 -6.72 -18.06 -2.38
N ALA A 56 -5.92 -18.60 -3.29
CA ALA A 56 -5.91 -18.15 -4.68
C ALA A 56 -5.13 -19.10 -5.61
N SER A 57 -5.50 -19.07 -6.89
CA SER A 57 -4.62 -19.42 -8.01
C SER A 57 -4.13 -18.11 -8.64
N ALA A 58 -2.83 -17.94 -8.72
CA ALA A 58 -2.19 -16.72 -9.23
C ALA A 58 -0.91 -17.06 -10.00
N ALA A 59 -0.47 -16.14 -10.85
CA ALA A 59 0.81 -16.23 -11.54
C ALA A 59 1.65 -14.99 -11.22
N THR A 60 2.95 -15.16 -11.01
CA THR A 60 3.86 -14.07 -10.68
C THR A 60 5.20 -14.29 -11.38
N LEU A 61 5.72 -13.24 -12.02
CA LEU A 61 7.05 -13.28 -12.63
C LEU A 61 8.16 -13.19 -11.59
N VAL A 62 9.25 -13.91 -11.84
CA VAL A 62 10.49 -13.77 -11.09
C VAL A 62 11.25 -12.56 -11.63
N GLU A 63 11.47 -11.56 -10.79
CA GLU A 63 12.17 -10.32 -11.15
C GLU A 63 13.51 -10.25 -10.42
N SER A 64 14.61 -10.11 -11.18
CA SER A 64 15.97 -10.02 -10.62
C SER A 64 16.33 -11.16 -9.67
N GLY A 65 15.81 -12.37 -9.92
CA GLY A 65 16.03 -13.56 -9.08
C GLY A 65 15.17 -13.61 -7.82
N PHE A 66 14.18 -12.75 -7.70
CA PHE A 66 13.26 -12.72 -6.56
C PHE A 66 11.80 -12.83 -6.99
N LEU A 67 11.02 -13.39 -6.09
CA LEU A 67 9.58 -13.56 -6.23
C LEU A 67 8.90 -13.08 -4.95
N THR A 68 8.03 -12.09 -5.08
CA THR A 68 7.20 -11.63 -3.97
C THR A 68 5.98 -12.53 -3.82
N VAL A 69 5.67 -12.96 -2.61
CA VAL A 69 4.48 -13.77 -2.33
C VAL A 69 3.23 -12.87 -2.41
N PRO A 70 2.28 -13.14 -3.33
CA PRO A 70 1.07 -12.35 -3.44
C PRO A 70 0.20 -12.44 -2.18
N ALA A 71 -0.43 -11.34 -1.79
CA ALA A 71 -1.30 -11.31 -0.60
C ALA A 71 -2.48 -12.30 -0.70
N ALA A 72 -3.02 -12.48 -1.90
CA ALA A 72 -4.11 -13.43 -2.13
C ALA A 72 -3.71 -14.89 -1.83
N VAL A 73 -2.45 -15.26 -2.10
CA VAL A 73 -1.91 -16.60 -1.84
C VAL A 73 -1.91 -16.93 -0.34
N THR A 74 -1.67 -15.93 0.51
CA THR A 74 -1.63 -16.08 1.97
C THR A 74 -2.94 -15.71 2.66
N ALA A 75 -4.01 -15.42 1.91
CA ALA A 75 -5.29 -14.99 2.47
C ALA A 75 -5.97 -16.09 3.30
N VAL A 76 -5.85 -17.35 2.88
CA VAL A 76 -6.52 -18.50 3.51
C VAL A 76 -5.47 -19.52 3.97
N PRO A 77 -5.56 -20.04 5.19
CA PRO A 77 -4.64 -21.05 5.66
C PRO A 77 -4.85 -22.40 4.95
N GLY A 78 -3.78 -23.15 4.79
CA GLY A 78 -3.83 -24.48 4.20
C GLY A 78 -2.56 -24.86 3.47
N VAL A 79 -2.61 -26.04 2.83
CA VAL A 79 -1.51 -26.59 2.03
C VAL A 79 -1.79 -26.28 0.56
N GLY A 80 -0.76 -25.93 -0.17
CA GLY A 80 -0.79 -25.69 -1.61
C GLY A 80 0.51 -26.11 -2.27
N CYS A 81 0.65 -25.72 -3.53
CA CYS A 81 1.90 -25.91 -4.28
C CYS A 81 2.19 -24.71 -5.18
N ILE A 82 3.43 -24.64 -5.61
CA ILE A 82 3.92 -23.70 -6.60
C ILE A 82 4.55 -24.51 -7.72
N THR A 83 4.15 -24.25 -8.96
CA THR A 83 4.79 -24.77 -10.16
C THR A 83 5.53 -23.63 -10.84
N PHE A 84 6.76 -23.84 -11.24
CA PHE A 84 7.54 -22.86 -11.99
C PHE A 84 7.53 -23.21 -13.47
N GLU A 85 7.37 -22.19 -14.29
CA GLU A 85 7.48 -22.28 -15.74
C GLU A 85 8.55 -21.29 -16.21
N GLY A 86 9.50 -21.75 -16.99
CA GLY A 86 10.57 -20.93 -17.56
C GLY A 86 10.53 -20.96 -19.07
N THR A 87 10.63 -19.82 -19.72
CA THR A 87 10.65 -19.72 -21.19
C THR A 87 11.65 -18.68 -21.69
N ASP A 88 12.20 -18.92 -22.87
CA ASP A 88 12.98 -17.94 -23.67
C ASP A 88 12.29 -17.61 -24.99
N GLY A 89 11.03 -18.02 -25.16
CA GLY A 89 10.25 -17.86 -26.37
C GLY A 89 10.41 -18.99 -27.38
N SER A 90 11.50 -19.77 -27.31
CA SER A 90 11.74 -20.92 -28.20
C SER A 90 11.52 -22.25 -27.50
N ARG A 91 11.76 -22.31 -26.21
CA ARG A 91 11.56 -23.50 -25.36
C ARG A 91 10.86 -23.11 -24.06
N THR A 92 10.16 -24.08 -23.49
CA THR A 92 9.51 -23.96 -22.19
C THR A 92 9.93 -25.13 -21.30
N VAL A 93 10.23 -24.84 -20.05
CA VAL A 93 10.57 -25.83 -19.01
C VAL A 93 9.62 -25.63 -17.85
N THR A 94 9.05 -26.72 -17.35
CA THR A 94 8.12 -26.70 -16.21
C THR A 94 8.73 -27.50 -15.05
N SER A 95 8.60 -27.00 -13.82
CA SER A 95 9.09 -27.67 -12.62
C SER A 95 8.10 -28.70 -12.09
N ALA A 96 8.60 -29.62 -11.25
CA ALA A 96 7.77 -30.34 -10.31
C ALA A 96 7.16 -29.36 -9.27
N ASP A 97 6.07 -29.79 -8.64
CA ASP A 97 5.37 -28.99 -7.61
C ASP A 97 6.23 -28.80 -6.35
N VAL A 98 6.40 -27.55 -5.96
CA VAL A 98 6.97 -27.18 -4.67
C VAL A 98 5.84 -27.07 -3.65
N ARG A 99 5.81 -27.97 -2.68
CA ARG A 99 4.80 -27.91 -1.62
C ARG A 99 4.98 -26.68 -0.76
N CYS A 100 3.89 -25.97 -0.49
CA CYS A 100 3.87 -24.81 0.39
C CYS A 100 2.74 -24.90 1.41
N LYS A 101 2.86 -24.13 2.50
CA LYS A 101 1.88 -24.09 3.56
C LYS A 101 1.72 -22.65 4.06
N VAL A 102 0.46 -22.25 4.22
CA VAL A 102 0.04 -21.07 4.96
C VAL A 102 -0.51 -21.55 6.30
N CYS A 103 0.06 -21.10 7.39
CA CYS A 103 -0.37 -21.50 8.74
C CYS A 103 -1.62 -20.73 9.16
N ALA A 104 -2.52 -21.41 9.87
CA ALA A 104 -3.60 -20.73 10.58
C ALA A 104 -3.03 -19.98 11.79
N ASN A 105 -3.62 -18.84 12.11
CA ASN A 105 -3.43 -18.20 13.39
C ASN A 105 -4.77 -18.12 14.11
N SER A 106 -4.76 -18.26 15.43
CA SER A 106 -5.96 -18.19 16.26
C SER A 106 -6.31 -16.76 16.69
N GLY A 107 -5.49 -15.78 16.34
CA GLY A 107 -5.60 -14.43 16.87
C GLY A 107 -6.19 -13.39 15.91
N THR A 108 -6.42 -13.75 14.64
CA THR A 108 -6.98 -12.82 13.65
C THR A 108 -8.34 -13.26 13.10
N ALA A 109 -8.94 -14.28 13.71
CA ALA A 109 -10.32 -14.62 13.41
C ALA A 109 -11.19 -13.41 13.77
N GLU A 110 -11.75 -12.76 12.74
CA GLU A 110 -12.75 -11.69 12.83
C GLU A 110 -12.35 -10.44 13.65
N GLY A 111 -11.09 -10.32 14.03
CA GLY A 111 -10.61 -9.07 14.59
C GLY A 111 -10.66 -8.01 13.51
N THR A 112 -11.67 -7.16 13.54
CA THR A 112 -11.52 -5.82 13.00
C THR A 112 -10.14 -5.34 13.46
N MET A 113 -9.21 -5.16 12.53
CA MET A 113 -8.03 -4.37 12.83
C MET A 113 -8.55 -3.16 13.59
N PRO A 114 -8.07 -2.89 14.81
CA PRO A 114 -8.46 -1.67 15.48
C PRO A 114 -8.26 -0.55 14.49
N ALA A 115 -9.23 0.36 14.39
CA ALA A 115 -9.15 1.48 13.47
C ALA A 115 -7.75 2.10 13.55
N PRO A 116 -7.17 2.65 12.48
CA PRO A 116 -5.82 3.21 12.47
C PRO A 116 -5.55 4.36 13.45
N ALA A 117 -6.47 4.63 14.38
CA ALA A 117 -6.28 5.44 15.59
C ALA A 117 -5.53 4.70 16.70
N THR A 118 -4.79 3.70 16.40
CA THR A 118 -4.11 2.80 17.28
C THR A 118 -2.63 3.14 17.39
N PRO A 119 -1.94 2.54 18.37
CA PRO A 119 -0.58 2.86 18.76
C PRO A 119 0.41 3.03 17.62
N ALA A 120 0.22 2.32 16.51
CA ALA A 120 1.11 2.47 15.33
C ALA A 120 0.94 3.82 14.64
N TRP A 121 -0.28 4.35 14.57
CA TRP A 121 -0.55 5.67 14.03
C TRP A 121 -0.10 6.77 15.00
N GLU A 122 -0.35 6.58 16.30
CA GLU A 122 0.13 7.49 17.33
C GLU A 122 1.66 7.50 17.42
N ALA A 123 2.31 6.34 17.27
CA ALA A 123 3.76 6.25 17.18
C ALA A 123 4.29 6.92 15.90
N LEU A 124 3.62 6.78 14.76
CA LEU A 124 3.98 7.46 13.51
C LEU A 124 3.80 8.98 13.65
N VAL A 125 2.70 9.43 14.22
CA VAL A 125 2.43 10.85 14.51
C VAL A 125 3.43 11.39 15.53
N GLY A 126 3.80 10.60 16.54
CA GLY A 126 4.84 10.93 17.52
C GLY A 126 6.22 11.07 16.85
N LEU A 127 6.59 10.16 15.97
CA LEU A 127 7.82 10.23 15.17
C LEU A 127 7.85 11.45 14.26
N LEU A 128 6.74 11.78 13.61
CA LEU A 128 6.60 12.96 12.79
C LEU A 128 6.59 14.26 13.64
N GLY A 129 6.09 14.19 14.87
CA GLY A 129 6.08 15.31 15.82
C GLY A 129 7.42 15.62 16.46
N THR A 130 8.27 14.60 16.70
CA THR A 130 9.57 14.73 17.36
C THR A 130 10.75 14.77 16.39
N GLY A 131 10.54 14.44 15.13
CA GLY A 131 11.59 14.19 14.13
C GLY A 131 12.03 15.40 13.29
N GLY A 132 11.99 16.61 13.80
CA GLY A 132 12.65 17.74 13.12
C GLY A 132 11.98 18.23 11.83
N ILE A 133 10.74 17.82 11.54
CA ILE A 133 9.97 18.34 10.41
C ILE A 133 9.57 19.78 10.69
N THR A 134 9.94 20.69 9.81
CA THR A 134 9.62 22.11 9.93
C THR A 134 8.12 22.36 9.83
N THR A 135 7.65 23.49 10.37
CA THR A 135 6.24 23.89 10.27
C THR A 135 5.76 23.98 8.81
N ALA A 136 6.62 24.41 7.91
CA ALA A 136 6.31 24.49 6.48
C ALA A 136 6.11 23.10 5.85
N GLU A 137 6.94 22.13 6.20
CA GLU A 137 6.80 20.75 5.74
C GLU A 137 5.54 20.07 6.31
N LYS A 138 5.21 20.34 7.58
CA LYS A 138 3.95 19.88 8.19
C LYS A 138 2.72 20.45 7.46
N GLN A 139 2.75 21.73 7.12
CA GLN A 139 1.67 22.39 6.35
C GLN A 139 1.54 21.79 4.94
N ALA A 140 2.65 21.56 4.23
CA ALA A 140 2.64 20.94 2.91
C ALA A 140 2.08 19.51 2.98
N LEU A 141 2.49 18.72 3.96
CA LEU A 141 2.01 17.36 4.16
C LEU A 141 0.51 17.34 4.49
N LEU A 142 0.04 18.24 5.35
CA LEU A 142 -1.37 18.37 5.69
C LEU A 142 -2.23 18.74 4.47
N ALA A 143 -1.73 19.63 3.62
CA ALA A 143 -2.40 20.00 2.36
C ALA A 143 -2.56 18.79 1.42
N ILE A 144 -1.51 17.98 1.27
CA ILE A 144 -1.56 16.75 0.47
C ILE A 144 -2.55 15.75 1.06
N LEU A 145 -2.52 15.55 2.38
CA LEU A 145 -3.45 14.65 3.07
C LEU A 145 -4.90 15.08 2.90
N ARG A 146 -5.20 16.37 2.95
CA ARG A 146 -6.55 16.91 2.71
C ARG A 146 -7.02 16.68 1.27
N LEU A 147 -6.14 16.82 0.28
CA LEU A 147 -6.47 16.50 -1.11
C LEU A 147 -6.80 15.01 -1.29
N LEU A 148 -6.04 14.13 -0.64
CA LEU A 148 -6.29 12.68 -0.68
C LEU A 148 -7.55 12.27 0.12
N ALA A 149 -7.89 13.04 1.16
CA ALA A 149 -9.06 12.83 2.00
C ALA A 149 -10.36 13.41 1.41
N ALA A 150 -10.26 14.14 0.30
CA ALA A 150 -11.42 14.79 -0.33
C ALA A 150 -12.54 13.78 -0.64
N GLY A 151 -13.74 14.03 -0.13
CA GLY A 151 -14.88 13.12 -0.26
C GLY A 151 -14.98 12.02 0.81
N ASN A 152 -14.09 12.02 1.82
CA ASN A 152 -14.14 11.09 2.95
C ASN A 152 -14.13 11.87 4.28
N ASP A 153 -15.30 12.00 4.91
CA ASP A 153 -15.48 12.79 6.11
C ASP A 153 -14.62 12.29 7.30
N ALA A 154 -14.44 10.98 7.44
CA ALA A 154 -13.62 10.41 8.50
C ALA A 154 -12.12 10.74 8.31
N ALA A 155 -11.64 10.72 7.07
CA ALA A 155 -10.28 11.09 6.73
C ALA A 155 -10.05 12.61 6.89
N MET A 156 -11.04 13.44 6.54
CA MET A 156 -10.98 14.89 6.78
C MET A 156 -10.91 15.21 8.27
N ALA A 157 -11.74 14.57 9.10
CA ALA A 157 -11.69 14.73 10.55
C ALA A 157 -10.35 14.26 11.17
N ALA A 158 -9.66 13.30 10.55
CA ALA A 158 -8.32 12.91 10.95
C ALA A 158 -7.27 13.99 10.60
N CYS A 159 -7.40 14.64 9.46
CA CYS A 159 -6.54 15.78 9.08
C CYS A 159 -6.70 16.97 10.04
N ASP A 160 -7.93 17.26 10.46
CA ASP A 160 -8.20 18.36 11.41
C ASP A 160 -7.57 18.06 12.79
N ARG A 161 -7.62 16.82 13.24
CA ARG A 161 -6.92 16.39 14.46
C ARG A 161 -5.39 16.51 14.35
N LEU A 162 -4.81 16.18 13.19
CA LEU A 162 -3.39 16.35 12.92
C LEU A 162 -2.98 17.82 12.95
N GLU A 163 -3.79 18.72 12.41
CA GLU A 163 -3.55 20.16 12.43
C GLU A 163 -3.43 20.68 13.85
N VAL A 164 -4.39 20.30 14.71
CA VAL A 164 -4.37 20.65 16.14
C VAL A 164 -3.13 20.07 16.85
N LEU A 165 -2.82 18.79 16.60
CA LEU A 165 -1.68 18.09 17.21
C LEU A 165 -0.32 18.70 16.83
N TRP A 166 -0.20 19.19 15.61
CA TRP A 166 1.01 19.83 15.12
C TRP A 166 1.12 21.32 15.49
N GLY A 167 0.09 21.87 16.13
CA GLY A 167 0.04 23.29 16.48
C GLY A 167 0.13 24.21 15.26
N ILE A 168 -0.36 23.73 14.10
CA ILE A 168 -0.40 24.52 12.89
C ILE A 168 -1.60 25.48 13.06
N THR A 169 -1.33 26.70 13.50
CA THR A 169 -2.33 27.76 13.42
C THR A 169 -2.53 28.08 11.94
N GLN A 170 -3.73 27.89 11.43
CA GLN A 170 -4.07 28.44 10.12
C GLN A 170 -3.81 29.95 10.19
N PRO A 171 -3.14 30.56 9.19
CA PRO A 171 -3.19 32.01 9.07
C PRO A 171 -4.67 32.36 9.06
N GLU A 172 -5.05 33.27 9.97
CA GLU A 172 -6.45 33.73 10.07
C GLU A 172 -6.95 33.93 8.64
N LYS A 173 -8.02 33.23 8.32
CA LYS A 173 -8.67 33.36 7.02
C LYS A 173 -8.94 34.88 6.89
N PRO A 174 -8.38 35.59 5.88
CA PRO A 174 -8.56 37.02 5.77
C PRO A 174 -10.04 37.26 5.90
N ASN A 175 -10.43 38.06 6.87
CA ASN A 175 -11.82 38.31 7.26
C ASN A 175 -12.64 38.38 5.98
N GLN A 176 -13.43 37.36 5.74
CA GLN A 176 -14.34 37.35 4.62
C GLN A 176 -15.24 38.54 4.86
N PRO A 177 -15.27 39.56 3.98
CA PRO A 177 -16.07 40.74 4.23
C PRO A 177 -17.45 40.21 4.52
N THR A 178 -17.97 40.57 5.69
CA THR A 178 -19.33 40.20 6.11
C THR A 178 -20.26 40.58 4.96
N ASP A 179 -21.29 39.81 4.69
CA ASP A 179 -22.27 40.02 3.59
C ASP A 179 -22.74 41.48 3.50
N THR A 180 -22.73 42.22 4.62
CA THR A 180 -22.96 43.66 4.67
C THR A 180 -21.95 44.50 3.88
N ALA A 181 -20.68 44.12 3.81
CA ALA A 181 -19.68 44.87 3.04
C ALA A 181 -19.87 44.68 1.53
N PHE A 182 -20.28 43.47 1.09
CA PHE A 182 -20.60 43.23 -0.32
C PHE A 182 -21.90 43.95 -0.73
N ALA A 183 -22.89 43.97 0.13
CA ALA A 183 -24.14 44.68 -0.12
C ALA A 183 -23.92 46.21 -0.26
N VAL A 184 -23.05 46.81 0.56
CA VAL A 184 -22.71 48.24 0.46
C VAL A 184 -21.91 48.54 -0.80
N LEU A 185 -20.95 47.69 -1.19
CA LEU A 185 -20.20 47.85 -2.43
C LEU A 185 -21.09 47.67 -3.66
N GLY A 186 -21.99 46.70 -3.66
CA GLY A 186 -22.98 46.51 -4.74
C GLY A 186 -23.91 47.68 -4.92
N GLN A 187 -24.40 48.27 -3.85
CA GLN A 187 -25.27 49.46 -3.91
C GLN A 187 -24.52 50.71 -4.38
N ALA A 188 -23.27 50.91 -3.97
CA ALA A 188 -22.46 52.05 -4.40
C ALA A 188 -22.12 51.97 -5.90
N VAL A 189 -21.83 50.79 -6.43
CA VAL A 189 -21.57 50.59 -7.85
C VAL A 189 -22.81 50.76 -8.71
N LEU A 190 -23.96 50.22 -8.26
CA LEU A 190 -25.25 50.41 -8.95
C LEU A 190 -25.73 51.88 -8.93
N GLY A 191 -25.56 52.56 -7.81
CA GLY A 191 -25.91 53.98 -7.70
C GLY A 191 -25.11 54.89 -8.65
N LYS A 192 -23.82 54.63 -8.82
CA LYS A 192 -22.96 55.38 -9.75
C LYS A 192 -23.26 55.07 -11.23
N MET A 193 -23.65 53.86 -11.57
CA MET A 193 -24.02 53.50 -12.94
C MET A 193 -25.37 54.15 -13.36
N ILE A 194 -26.29 54.36 -12.44
CA ILE A 194 -27.59 54.98 -12.74
C ILE A 194 -27.44 56.51 -12.90
N LEU A 195 -26.55 57.15 -12.13
CA LEU A 195 -26.35 58.60 -12.21
C LEU A 195 -25.44 59.03 -13.40
N GLY A 196 -24.73 58.09 -14.03
CA GLY A 196 -23.85 58.40 -15.19
C GLY A 196 -24.53 58.40 -16.55
N ARG A 197 -25.86 58.16 -16.61
CA ARG A 197 -26.58 58.03 -17.91
C ARG A 197 -27.48 59.22 -18.26
N ASN A 198 -27.46 60.27 -17.49
CA ASN A 198 -28.23 61.49 -17.80
C ASN A 198 -27.26 62.70 -17.89
N LYS A 199 -26.53 62.78 -19.00
CA LYS A 199 -26.14 64.03 -19.66
C LYS A 199 -25.71 63.70 -21.10
#